data_a7b83119c456a48e32a65c33f9d3c581
#
_entry.id   a7b83119c456a48e32a65c33f9d3c581
#
_cell.length_a   1.000
_cell.length_b   1.000
_cell.length_c   1.000
_cell.angle_alpha   90.00
_cell.angle_beta   90.00
_cell.angle_gamma   90.00
#
_symmetry.space_group_name_H-M   'P 1'
#
loop_
_entity.id
_entity.type
_entity.pdbx_description
1 polymer ?
#
loop_
_entity_poly.entity_id
_entity_poly.type
_entity_poly.pdbx_seq_one_letter_code
_entity_poly.pdbx_strand_id
1 'polypeptide(L)'
;MDILSTLFHLQSRRIGIIIPDVVVSEKHSDTLEITEHPVERPTSSGTGSVSDHAYRRPSEVTMEVGFAGGGSLLDFADTTTLGINLGLSPSETYAQIIDIQRSRVPFDVVTGKRLYSNMLIRAIEVTTDRTTENVLSAVLTLREVIITQTQTITVAEKTDMKEGVNTSSVINTGSKAPKAQNESLLSSGWKQFKSIIGGG
;
A
#
# COMPACT_ATOMS: atom_id res chain seq x y z
N MET A 1 -2.43 -22.08 36.84
CA MET A 1 -2.98 -21.96 35.49
C MET A 1 -4.19 -21.05 35.59
N ASP A 2 -4.09 -19.91 34.99
CA ASP A 2 -5.09 -18.83 35.13
C ASP A 2 -6.23 -19.11 34.15
N ILE A 3 -7.34 -19.65 34.65
CA ILE A 3 -8.53 -20.00 33.86
C ILE A 3 -9.17 -18.73 33.28
N LEU A 4 -8.98 -17.58 33.92
CA LEU A 4 -9.44 -16.28 33.44
C LEU A 4 -8.69 -15.82 32.19
N SER A 5 -7.38 -16.10 32.07
CA SER A 5 -6.61 -15.72 30.89
C SER A 5 -7.02 -16.50 29.65
N THR A 6 -7.51 -17.74 29.84
CA THR A 6 -8.02 -18.57 28.73
C THR A 6 -9.39 -18.10 28.24
N LEU A 7 -10.21 -17.52 29.13
CA LEU A 7 -11.53 -17.01 28.79
C LEU A 7 -11.45 -15.65 28.06
N PHE A 8 -10.42 -14.85 28.34
CA PHE A 8 -10.21 -13.54 27.70
C PHE A 8 -9.27 -13.58 26.49
N HIS A 9 -8.74 -14.76 26.11
CA HIS A 9 -7.93 -14.95 24.90
C HIS A 9 -8.76 -15.16 23.63
N LEU A 10 -10.05 -14.91 23.67
CA LEU A 10 -10.84 -14.62 22.47
C LEU A 10 -10.42 -13.24 21.96
N GLN A 11 -9.22 -13.13 21.39
CA GLN A 11 -8.94 -12.00 20.52
C GLN A 11 -9.93 -12.09 19.37
N SER A 12 -10.98 -11.27 19.47
CA SER A 12 -11.97 -11.18 18.40
C SER A 12 -11.22 -10.79 17.13
N ARG A 13 -11.14 -11.72 16.18
CA ARG A 13 -10.58 -11.45 14.88
C ARG A 13 -11.35 -10.30 14.27
N ARG A 14 -10.64 -9.31 13.73
CA ARG A 14 -11.23 -8.08 13.22
C ARG A 14 -10.54 -7.63 11.94
N ILE A 15 -11.33 -7.21 10.98
CA ILE A 15 -10.91 -6.69 9.69
C ILE A 15 -11.36 -5.23 9.61
N GLY A 16 -10.51 -4.30 10.03
CA GLY A 16 -10.92 -2.92 10.23
C GLY A 16 -12.03 -2.79 11.27
N ILE A 17 -13.20 -2.38 10.83
CA ILE A 17 -14.42 -2.27 11.66
C ILE A 17 -15.28 -3.53 11.64
N ILE A 18 -15.02 -4.47 10.73
CA ILE A 18 -15.83 -5.68 10.55
C ILE A 18 -15.29 -6.79 11.44
N ILE A 19 -16.19 -7.45 12.16
CA ILE A 19 -15.90 -8.63 12.98
C ILE A 19 -16.60 -9.81 12.31
N PRO A 20 -15.85 -10.80 11.78
CA PRO A 20 -16.46 -11.99 11.21
C PRO A 20 -17.04 -12.88 12.30
N ASP A 21 -18.20 -13.50 12.04
CA ASP A 21 -18.82 -14.46 12.97
C ASP A 21 -17.98 -15.72 13.08
N VAL A 22 -17.43 -16.16 11.95
CA VAL A 22 -16.56 -17.33 11.88
C VAL A 22 -15.36 -17.03 10.99
N VAL A 23 -14.18 -17.45 11.42
CA VAL A 23 -12.99 -17.51 10.59
C VAL A 23 -12.63 -18.97 10.39
N VAL A 24 -12.81 -19.44 9.17
CA VAL A 24 -12.57 -20.84 8.79
C VAL A 24 -11.08 -21.10 8.66
N SER A 25 -10.38 -20.22 7.97
CA SER A 25 -8.94 -20.36 7.75
C SER A 25 -8.23 -19.00 7.68
N GLU A 26 -6.97 -19.00 8.10
CA GLU A 26 -6.06 -17.85 8.00
C GLU A 26 -4.74 -18.32 7.41
N LYS A 27 -4.34 -17.76 6.28
CA LYS A 27 -3.04 -18.01 5.65
C LYS A 27 -2.20 -16.75 5.69
N HIS A 28 -1.07 -16.81 6.37
CA HIS A 28 -0.12 -15.71 6.48
C HIS A 28 1.05 -15.94 5.53
N SER A 29 1.44 -14.93 4.79
CA SER A 29 2.57 -14.97 3.87
C SER A 29 3.48 -13.77 4.11
N ASP A 30 4.65 -14.05 4.65
CA ASP A 30 5.73 -13.07 4.85
C ASP A 30 6.93 -13.53 4.03
N THR A 31 7.32 -12.74 3.05
CA THR A 31 8.39 -13.09 2.12
C THR A 31 9.57 -12.13 2.27
N LEU A 32 10.74 -12.70 2.46
CA LEU A 32 12.03 -12.00 2.36
C LEU A 32 12.63 -12.32 1.00
N GLU A 33 12.89 -11.31 0.20
CA GLU A 33 13.55 -11.46 -1.08
C GLU A 33 15.02 -11.13 -0.94
N ILE A 34 15.87 -12.06 -1.36
CA ILE A 34 17.31 -11.97 -1.25
C ILE A 34 17.86 -11.92 -2.68
N THR A 35 18.62 -10.87 -2.98
CA THR A 35 19.27 -10.73 -4.29
C THR A 35 20.61 -11.44 -4.24
N GLU A 36 20.81 -12.39 -5.15
CA GLU A 36 22.05 -13.16 -5.27
C GLU A 36 22.72 -12.86 -6.61
N HIS A 37 24.02 -12.62 -6.54
CA HIS A 37 24.85 -12.49 -7.72
C HIS A 37 25.77 -13.70 -7.84
N PRO A 38 25.75 -14.43 -8.95
CA PRO A 38 26.72 -15.49 -9.19
C PRO A 38 28.12 -14.89 -9.34
N VAL A 39 29.06 -15.35 -8.56
CA VAL A 39 30.47 -14.91 -8.62
C VAL A 39 31.33 -16.14 -8.85
N GLU A 40 32.18 -16.08 -9.87
CA GLU A 40 33.25 -17.04 -10.02
C GLU A 40 34.31 -16.77 -8.93
N ARG A 41 34.36 -17.65 -7.95
CA ARG A 41 35.48 -17.63 -6.99
C ARG A 41 36.63 -18.43 -7.54
N PRO A 42 37.85 -17.91 -7.51
CA PRO A 42 39.06 -18.64 -7.92
C PRO A 42 39.46 -19.64 -6.81
N THR A 43 38.54 -20.38 -6.27
CA THR A 43 38.76 -21.43 -5.28
C THR A 43 38.36 -22.77 -5.87
N SER A 44 39.08 -23.82 -5.48
CA SER A 44 38.91 -25.19 -5.95
C SER A 44 37.53 -25.81 -5.72
N SER A 45 36.60 -25.09 -5.13
CA SER A 45 35.23 -25.54 -4.80
C SER A 45 34.11 -24.93 -5.65
N GLY A 46 34.43 -24.25 -6.78
CA GLY A 46 33.44 -23.88 -7.77
C GLY A 46 32.78 -22.51 -7.60
N THR A 47 31.73 -22.28 -8.38
CA THR A 47 30.93 -21.08 -8.42
C THR A 47 30.22 -20.81 -7.09
N GLY A 48 30.36 -19.60 -6.57
CA GLY A 48 29.65 -19.13 -5.37
C GLY A 48 28.63 -18.07 -5.72
N SER A 49 27.58 -17.92 -4.93
CA SER A 49 26.70 -16.75 -4.96
C SER A 49 27.06 -15.80 -3.81
N VAL A 50 27.00 -14.51 -4.07
CA VAL A 50 27.16 -13.47 -3.06
C VAL A 50 25.79 -12.77 -2.94
N SER A 51 25.25 -12.75 -1.72
CA SER A 51 24.05 -11.97 -1.44
C SER A 51 24.43 -10.52 -1.20
N ASP A 52 23.85 -9.61 -1.97
CA ASP A 52 24.14 -8.18 -1.92
C ASP A 52 23.18 -7.47 -0.95
N HIS A 53 21.90 -7.70 -1.09
CA HIS A 53 20.90 -7.14 -0.18
C HIS A 53 19.67 -8.02 -0.08
N ALA A 54 18.93 -7.80 1.00
CA ALA A 54 17.65 -8.46 1.22
C ALA A 54 16.58 -7.42 1.58
N TYR A 55 15.38 -7.59 1.03
CA TYR A 55 14.26 -6.73 1.37
C TYR A 55 13.01 -7.54 1.68
N ARG A 56 12.23 -7.05 2.63
CA ARG A 56 10.95 -7.66 3.00
C ARG A 56 9.88 -7.20 2.04
N ARG A 57 9.16 -8.14 1.44
CA ARG A 57 7.92 -7.84 0.72
C ARG A 57 6.80 -7.46 1.69
N PRO A 58 5.82 -6.64 1.27
CA PRO A 58 4.62 -6.40 2.06
C PRO A 58 3.95 -7.71 2.45
N SER A 59 3.55 -7.81 3.71
CA SER A 59 2.86 -9.00 4.24
C SER A 59 1.53 -9.21 3.53
N GLU A 60 1.17 -10.46 3.30
CA GLU A 60 -0.11 -10.84 2.71
C GLU A 60 -0.83 -11.83 3.63
N VAL A 61 -2.12 -11.60 3.83
CA VAL A 61 -2.99 -12.47 4.65
C VAL A 61 -4.22 -12.83 3.84
N THR A 62 -4.47 -14.11 3.69
CA THR A 62 -5.70 -14.61 3.11
C THR A 62 -6.56 -15.18 4.23
N MET A 63 -7.79 -14.70 4.36
CA MET A 63 -8.74 -15.12 5.38
C MET A 63 -10.00 -15.64 4.73
N GLU A 64 -10.42 -16.83 5.11
CA GLU A 64 -11.72 -17.37 4.79
C GLU A 64 -12.65 -17.08 5.95
N VAL A 65 -13.68 -16.26 5.71
CA VAL A 65 -14.57 -15.72 6.73
C VAL A 65 -16.02 -16.00 6.39
N GLY A 66 -16.81 -16.22 7.43
CA GLY A 66 -18.26 -16.42 7.34
C GLY A 66 -19.00 -15.37 8.16
N PHE A 67 -20.11 -14.89 7.58
CA PHE A 67 -21.04 -13.97 8.22
C PHE A 67 -22.45 -14.55 8.09
N ALA A 68 -23.04 -14.89 9.21
CA ALA A 68 -24.31 -15.61 9.26
C ALA A 68 -25.56 -14.71 9.32
N GLY A 69 -25.39 -13.40 9.28
CA GLY A 69 -26.48 -12.45 9.28
C GLY A 69 -27.50 -12.69 10.38
N GLY A 70 -27.31 -12.12 11.54
CA GLY A 70 -28.28 -12.17 12.63
C GLY A 70 -27.89 -12.98 13.86
N GLY A 71 -26.60 -13.18 14.12
CA GLY A 71 -26.27 -14.02 15.23
C GLY A 71 -24.90 -13.90 15.86
N SER A 72 -24.45 -12.74 16.19
CA SER A 72 -23.52 -12.67 17.31
C SER A 72 -24.27 -13.04 18.60
N LEU A 73 -23.61 -13.77 19.51
CA LEU A 73 -24.17 -14.14 20.84
C LEU A 73 -24.74 -12.95 21.66
N LEU A 74 -24.67 -11.74 21.15
CA LEU A 74 -25.27 -10.51 21.70
C LEU A 74 -26.70 -10.28 21.23
N ASP A 75 -27.22 -11.08 20.30
CA ASP A 75 -28.61 -11.02 19.85
C ASP A 75 -29.64 -11.49 20.91
N PHE A 76 -29.17 -12.02 22.03
CA PHE A 76 -29.98 -12.30 23.22
C PHE A 76 -30.34 -11.02 24.03
N ALA A 77 -29.63 -9.93 23.82
CA ALA A 77 -30.02 -8.63 24.34
C ALA A 77 -30.79 -7.90 23.24
N ASP A 78 -32.08 -7.73 23.44
CA ASP A 78 -33.00 -7.01 22.56
C ASP A 78 -32.50 -5.53 22.40
N THR A 79 -31.49 -5.34 21.56
CA THR A 79 -30.84 -4.04 21.29
C THR A 79 -31.65 -3.19 20.32
N THR A 80 -32.77 -3.74 19.79
CA THR A 80 -33.68 -2.99 18.92
C THR A 80 -34.33 -1.82 19.67
N THR A 81 -34.44 -1.91 21.00
CA THR A 81 -34.92 -0.81 21.86
C THR A 81 -33.91 0.33 21.99
N LEU A 82 -32.61 0.09 21.70
CA LEU A 82 -31.55 1.07 21.73
C LEU A 82 -31.22 1.64 20.33
N GLY A 83 -31.93 1.20 19.29
CA GLY A 83 -31.69 1.67 17.90
C GLY A 83 -30.36 1.23 17.29
N ILE A 84 -29.68 0.25 17.87
CA ILE A 84 -28.42 -0.29 17.39
C ILE A 84 -28.73 -1.63 16.71
N ASN A 85 -28.84 -1.63 15.38
CA ASN A 85 -28.82 -2.86 14.58
C ASN A 85 -27.40 -3.43 14.59
N LEU A 86 -27.13 -4.36 15.50
CA LEU A 86 -25.83 -5.03 15.63
C LEU A 86 -25.69 -6.22 14.68
N GLY A 87 -26.73 -6.62 13.98
CA GLY A 87 -26.72 -7.70 13.00
C GLY A 87 -26.93 -7.17 11.59
N LEU A 88 -25.84 -6.91 10.87
CA LEU A 88 -25.92 -6.63 9.43
C LEU A 88 -26.32 -7.90 8.68
N SER A 89 -27.21 -7.74 7.70
CA SER A 89 -27.51 -8.86 6.79
C SER A 89 -26.27 -9.25 5.98
N PRO A 90 -26.15 -10.49 5.49
CA PRO A 90 -25.02 -10.91 4.67
C PRO A 90 -24.79 -10.00 3.45
N SER A 91 -25.86 -9.48 2.85
CA SER A 91 -25.78 -8.54 1.73
C SER A 91 -25.24 -7.16 2.14
N GLU A 92 -25.62 -6.66 3.30
CA GLU A 92 -25.11 -5.40 3.85
C GLU A 92 -23.63 -5.53 4.25
N THR A 93 -23.26 -6.65 4.87
CA THR A 93 -21.86 -6.95 5.19
C THR A 93 -21.02 -7.02 3.93
N TYR A 94 -21.51 -7.65 2.87
CA TYR A 94 -20.82 -7.70 1.60
C TYR A 94 -20.66 -6.30 0.99
N ALA A 95 -21.69 -5.47 1.03
CA ALA A 95 -21.61 -4.08 0.58
C ALA A 95 -20.57 -3.29 1.38
N GLN A 96 -20.53 -3.44 2.70
CA GLN A 96 -19.49 -2.79 3.54
C GLN A 96 -18.08 -3.25 3.18
N ILE A 97 -17.86 -4.55 2.95
CA ILE A 97 -16.55 -5.06 2.54
C ILE A 97 -16.10 -4.41 1.22
N ILE A 98 -17.02 -4.31 0.25
CA ILE A 98 -16.76 -3.63 -1.03
C ILE A 98 -16.45 -2.15 -0.81
N ASP A 99 -17.19 -1.46 0.06
CA ASP A 99 -16.98 -0.04 0.33
C ASP A 99 -15.62 0.20 1.01
N ILE A 100 -15.21 -0.66 1.94
CA ILE A 100 -13.86 -0.61 2.53
C ILE A 100 -12.80 -0.79 1.44
N GLN A 101 -12.97 -1.74 0.53
CA GLN A 101 -12.03 -1.93 -0.59
C GLN A 101 -11.99 -0.69 -1.49
N ARG A 102 -13.13 -0.10 -1.82
CA ARG A 102 -13.24 1.09 -2.69
C ARG A 102 -12.66 2.34 -2.03
N SER A 103 -12.80 2.48 -0.72
CA SER A 103 -12.28 3.63 0.03
C SER A 103 -10.77 3.76 -0.06
N ARG A 104 -10.04 2.64 -0.24
CA ARG A 104 -8.58 2.56 -0.28
C ARG A 104 -7.90 3.12 0.96
N VAL A 105 -8.63 3.19 2.07
CA VAL A 105 -8.09 3.65 3.36
C VAL A 105 -7.46 2.43 4.04
N PRO A 106 -6.16 2.48 4.39
CA PRO A 106 -5.52 1.40 5.12
C PRO A 106 -6.14 1.23 6.51
N PHE A 107 -6.27 -0.01 6.94
CA PHE A 107 -6.84 -0.36 8.23
C PHE A 107 -6.06 -1.48 8.92
N ASP A 108 -6.35 -1.70 10.18
CA ASP A 108 -5.72 -2.73 10.98
C ASP A 108 -6.51 -4.04 10.90
N VAL A 109 -5.78 -5.16 10.86
CA VAL A 109 -6.35 -6.52 10.84
C VAL A 109 -5.82 -7.30 12.03
N VAL A 110 -6.72 -7.74 12.89
CA VAL A 110 -6.41 -8.62 14.02
C VAL A 110 -6.69 -10.05 13.61
N THR A 111 -5.66 -10.85 13.59
CA THR A 111 -5.73 -12.30 13.28
C THR A 111 -5.51 -13.13 14.53
N GLY A 112 -5.69 -14.43 14.43
CA GLY A 112 -5.38 -15.35 15.53
C GLY A 112 -3.88 -15.42 15.88
N LYS A 113 -2.98 -14.85 15.09
CA LYS A 113 -1.53 -14.89 15.30
C LYS A 113 -0.94 -13.53 15.66
N ARG A 114 -1.34 -12.46 14.99
CA ARG A 114 -0.81 -11.12 15.24
C ARG A 114 -1.72 -10.03 14.69
N LEU A 115 -1.43 -8.80 15.10
CA LEU A 115 -1.99 -7.58 14.51
C LEU A 115 -1.18 -7.21 13.27
N TYR A 116 -1.88 -6.89 12.19
CA TYR A 116 -1.32 -6.29 10.99
C TYR A 116 -1.85 -4.87 10.84
N SER A 117 -0.94 -3.92 10.64
CA SER A 117 -1.30 -2.52 10.42
C SER A 117 -1.18 -2.16 8.93
N ASN A 118 -1.92 -1.12 8.52
CA ASN A 118 -1.89 -0.60 7.15
C ASN A 118 -2.24 -1.65 6.08
N MET A 119 -3.27 -2.43 6.32
CA MET A 119 -3.75 -3.44 5.37
C MET A 119 -4.80 -2.86 4.43
N LEU A 120 -4.79 -3.32 3.18
CA LEU A 120 -5.85 -3.08 2.19
C LEU A 120 -6.40 -4.42 1.69
N ILE A 121 -7.67 -4.42 1.34
CA ILE A 121 -8.30 -5.58 0.67
C ILE A 121 -7.85 -5.59 -0.80
N ARG A 122 -7.05 -6.57 -1.16
CA ARG A 122 -6.58 -6.78 -2.53
C ARG A 122 -7.64 -7.48 -3.38
N ALA A 123 -8.21 -8.56 -2.86
CA ALA A 123 -9.21 -9.35 -3.55
C ALA A 123 -10.31 -9.80 -2.58
N ILE A 124 -11.52 -9.90 -3.10
CA ILE A 124 -12.71 -10.40 -2.43
C ILE A 124 -13.26 -11.50 -3.34
N GLU A 125 -13.34 -12.71 -2.84
CA GLU A 125 -13.92 -13.84 -3.55
C GLU A 125 -15.10 -14.36 -2.72
N VAL A 126 -16.29 -14.35 -3.30
CA VAL A 126 -17.51 -14.83 -2.65
C VAL A 126 -18.07 -15.98 -3.47
N THR A 127 -18.31 -17.09 -2.81
CA THR A 127 -18.96 -18.24 -3.42
C THR A 127 -20.30 -18.47 -2.74
N THR A 128 -21.38 -18.42 -3.52
CA THR A 128 -22.73 -18.72 -3.04
C THR A 128 -23.18 -20.02 -3.67
N ASP A 129 -23.58 -20.95 -2.85
CA ASP A 129 -24.18 -22.21 -3.25
C ASP A 129 -25.52 -22.41 -2.53
N ARG A 130 -26.19 -23.53 -2.81
CA ARG A 130 -27.49 -23.85 -2.19
C ARG A 130 -27.43 -23.93 -0.65
N THR A 131 -26.27 -24.23 -0.08
CA THR A 131 -26.10 -24.38 1.38
C THR A 131 -25.69 -23.06 2.04
N THR A 132 -25.12 -22.13 1.27
CA THR A 132 -24.59 -20.83 1.74
C THR A 132 -25.48 -19.65 1.30
N GLU A 133 -26.68 -19.88 0.75
CA GLU A 133 -27.55 -18.82 0.23
C GLU A 133 -27.88 -17.74 1.28
N ASN A 134 -28.04 -18.12 2.55
CA ASN A 134 -28.37 -17.22 3.65
C ASN A 134 -27.15 -16.80 4.48
N VAL A 135 -25.96 -17.14 4.05
CA VAL A 135 -24.69 -16.85 4.75
C VAL A 135 -23.70 -16.24 3.75
N LEU A 136 -23.00 -15.22 4.15
CA LEU A 136 -21.87 -14.72 3.34
C LEU A 136 -20.62 -15.51 3.68
N SER A 137 -20.17 -16.34 2.74
CA SER A 137 -18.85 -16.99 2.78
C SER A 137 -17.92 -16.24 1.83
N ALA A 138 -16.87 -15.66 2.37
CA ALA A 138 -15.94 -14.83 1.59
C ALA A 138 -14.48 -15.20 1.88
N VAL A 139 -13.68 -15.23 0.83
CA VAL A 139 -12.22 -15.30 0.91
C VAL A 139 -11.67 -13.91 0.64
N LEU A 140 -11.04 -13.34 1.65
CA LEU A 140 -10.46 -12.00 1.61
C LEU A 140 -8.93 -12.10 1.52
N THR A 141 -8.36 -11.57 0.46
CA THR A 141 -6.91 -11.39 0.35
C THR A 141 -6.55 -9.98 0.73
N LEU A 142 -5.79 -9.85 1.81
CA LEU A 142 -5.35 -8.60 2.42
C LEU A 142 -3.86 -8.43 2.18
N ARG A 143 -3.43 -7.20 1.88
CA ARG A 143 -2.02 -6.88 1.66
C ARG A 143 -1.61 -5.63 2.40
N GLU A 144 -0.45 -5.69 3.03
CA GLU A 144 0.18 -4.55 3.72
C GLU A 144 0.60 -3.47 2.71
N VAL A 145 0.39 -2.21 3.06
CA VAL A 145 0.88 -1.04 2.31
C VAL A 145 1.96 -0.36 3.12
N ILE A 146 3.12 -0.20 2.51
CA ILE A 146 4.24 0.51 3.11
C ILE A 146 4.02 2.00 2.88
N ILE A 147 3.69 2.71 3.96
CA ILE A 147 3.48 4.16 3.92
C ILE A 147 4.78 4.82 4.38
N THR A 148 5.43 5.53 3.47
CA THR A 148 6.60 6.37 3.78
C THR A 148 6.16 7.81 3.88
N GLN A 149 6.49 8.46 5.01
CA GLN A 149 6.32 9.90 5.15
C GLN A 149 7.54 10.59 4.55
N THR A 150 7.33 11.43 3.57
CA THR A 150 8.36 12.35 3.10
C THR A 150 8.49 13.49 4.12
N GLN A 151 9.57 13.50 4.87
CA GLN A 151 9.90 14.66 5.68
C GLN A 151 10.45 15.77 4.77
N THR A 152 9.78 16.91 4.79
CA THR A 152 10.36 18.11 4.20
C THR A 152 11.51 18.54 5.12
N ILE A 153 12.75 18.38 4.66
CA ILE A 153 13.91 18.90 5.36
C ILE A 153 13.82 20.41 5.23
N THR A 154 13.47 21.09 6.31
CA THR A 154 13.63 22.52 6.42
C THR A 154 15.13 22.80 6.46
N VAL A 155 15.67 23.29 5.35
CA VAL A 155 17.07 23.76 5.32
C VAL A 155 17.14 24.93 6.29
N ALA A 156 18.09 24.90 7.24
CA ALA A 156 18.32 25.99 8.16
C ALA A 156 18.57 27.29 7.38
N GLU A 157 18.03 28.39 7.86
CA GLU A 157 18.26 29.67 7.22
C GLU A 157 19.75 29.98 7.17
N LYS A 158 20.18 30.70 6.11
CA LYS A 158 21.59 31.04 5.88
C LYS A 158 22.24 31.76 7.06
N THR A 159 21.45 32.47 7.85
CA THR A 159 21.87 33.16 9.07
C THR A 159 22.27 32.22 10.22
N ASP A 160 21.71 30.99 10.21
CA ASP A 160 21.96 29.99 11.24
C ASP A 160 23.16 29.06 10.88
N MET A 161 23.71 29.22 9.69
CA MET A 161 24.90 28.48 9.27
C MET A 161 26.17 29.21 9.67
N LYS A 162 27.09 28.51 10.32
CA LYS A 162 28.37 29.06 10.80
C LYS A 162 29.17 29.81 9.73
N GLU A 163 29.03 29.46 8.47
CA GLU A 163 29.66 30.11 7.31
C GLU A 163 28.64 30.60 6.27
N GLY A 164 27.38 30.74 6.66
CA GLY A 164 26.28 31.11 5.77
C GLY A 164 26.47 32.47 5.06
N VAL A 165 27.24 33.37 5.68
CA VAL A 165 27.55 34.70 5.09
C VAL A 165 28.50 34.59 3.89
N ASN A 166 29.37 33.59 3.88
CA ASN A 166 30.39 33.41 2.83
C ASN A 166 29.95 32.47 1.69
N THR A 167 28.84 31.73 1.85
CA THR A 167 28.28 30.96 0.76
C THR A 167 27.47 31.86 -0.15
N SER A 168 27.86 31.95 -1.45
CA SER A 168 27.07 32.69 -2.43
C SER A 168 25.66 32.09 -2.49
N SER A 169 24.66 32.99 -2.56
CA SER A 169 23.29 32.57 -2.81
C SER A 169 23.26 31.66 -4.03
N VAL A 170 22.47 30.58 -3.96
CA VAL A 170 22.21 29.75 -5.13
C VAL A 170 21.60 30.65 -6.18
N ILE A 171 22.39 31.02 -7.17
CA ILE A 171 21.87 31.70 -8.33
C ILE A 171 20.95 30.69 -9.00
N ASN A 172 19.67 31.01 -9.02
CA ASN A 172 18.72 30.23 -9.78
C ASN A 172 19.07 30.35 -11.27
N THR A 173 19.89 29.43 -11.76
CA THR A 173 20.17 29.27 -13.18
C THR A 173 18.99 28.60 -13.89
N GLY A 174 17.79 28.78 -13.34
CA GLY A 174 16.56 28.24 -13.86
C GLY A 174 16.33 28.66 -15.31
N SER A 175 15.78 27.75 -16.05
CA SER A 175 15.32 27.84 -17.43
C SER A 175 16.29 28.58 -18.35
N LYS A 176 17.22 27.86 -18.95
CA LYS A 176 17.83 28.33 -20.19
C LYS A 176 16.72 28.56 -21.20
N ALA A 177 16.41 29.82 -21.47
CA ALA A 177 15.59 30.14 -22.63
C ALA A 177 16.27 29.48 -23.85
N PRO A 178 15.55 28.75 -24.68
CA PRO A 178 16.15 28.17 -25.88
C PRO A 178 16.71 29.32 -26.70
N LYS A 179 18.03 29.36 -26.84
CA LYS A 179 18.69 30.29 -27.73
C LYS A 179 18.23 29.91 -29.13
N ALA A 180 17.65 30.89 -29.86
CA ALA A 180 17.30 30.67 -31.26
C ALA A 180 18.46 30.04 -31.98
N GLN A 181 18.24 28.91 -32.64
CA GLN A 181 19.25 28.25 -33.46
C GLN A 181 19.75 29.27 -34.47
N ASN A 182 21.07 29.51 -34.47
CA ASN A 182 21.66 30.35 -35.49
C ASN A 182 21.29 29.74 -36.84
N GLU A 183 20.68 30.55 -37.70
CA GLU A 183 20.43 30.16 -39.09
C GLU A 183 21.74 29.72 -39.71
N SER A 184 21.75 28.62 -40.48
CA SER A 184 22.94 28.18 -41.14
C SER A 184 23.48 29.27 -42.03
N LEU A 185 24.79 29.38 -42.14
CA LEU A 185 25.46 30.38 -43.00
C LEU A 185 24.93 30.37 -44.45
N LEU A 186 24.42 29.22 -44.91
CA LEU A 186 23.77 29.07 -46.19
C LEU A 186 22.40 29.79 -46.28
N SER A 187 21.61 29.74 -45.21
CA SER A 187 20.29 30.41 -45.23
C SER A 187 20.40 31.91 -45.08
N SER A 188 21.39 32.41 -44.32
CA SER A 188 21.67 33.84 -44.20
C SER A 188 22.27 34.40 -45.52
N GLY A 189 23.16 33.66 -46.18
CA GLY A 189 23.70 34.01 -47.49
C GLY A 189 22.62 34.08 -48.57
N TRP A 190 21.66 33.16 -48.57
CA TRP A 190 20.55 33.15 -49.52
C TRP A 190 19.56 34.27 -49.31
N LYS A 191 19.32 34.70 -48.09
CA LYS A 191 18.47 35.89 -47.79
C LYS A 191 19.16 37.17 -48.30
N GLN A 192 20.46 37.31 -48.11
CA GLN A 192 21.23 38.46 -48.55
C GLN A 192 21.32 38.53 -50.08
N PHE A 193 21.48 37.39 -50.75
CA PHE A 193 21.47 37.31 -52.21
C PHE A 193 20.14 37.68 -52.82
N LYS A 194 19.04 37.25 -52.18
CA LYS A 194 17.68 37.61 -52.63
C LYS A 194 17.35 39.10 -52.46
N SER A 195 17.94 39.75 -51.45
CA SER A 195 17.76 41.22 -51.27
C SER A 195 18.52 42.06 -52.30
N ILE A 196 19.59 41.52 -52.88
CA ILE A 196 20.41 42.19 -53.90
C ILE A 196 19.78 42.06 -55.28
N ILE A 197 19.13 40.94 -55.60
CA ILE A 197 18.54 40.67 -56.93
C ILE A 197 17.06 41.11 -57.00
N GLY A 198 16.37 41.25 -55.85
CA GLY A 198 14.93 41.57 -55.80
C GLY A 198 14.61 43.05 -55.64
N GLY A 199 15.54 43.96 -55.79
CA GLY A 199 15.36 45.39 -55.76
C GLY A 199 15.32 45.98 -57.19
N GLY A 200 14.15 45.82 -57.79
CA GLY A 200 13.78 46.46 -59.03
C GLY A 200 12.28 46.64 -59.07
#